data_23178423f07659dab422ac80dfd9d881
#
_entry.id   23178423f07659dab422ac80dfd9d881
#
_cell.length_a   1.000
_cell.length_b   1.000
_cell.length_c   1.000
_cell.angle_alpha   90.00
_cell.angle_beta   90.00
_cell.angle_gamma   90.00
#
_symmetry.space_group_name_H-M   'P 1'
#
loop_
_entity.id
_entity.type
_entity.pdbx_description
1 polymer ?
#
loop_
_entity_poly.entity_id
_entity_poly.type
_entity_poly.pdbx_seq_one_letter_code
_entity_poly.pdbx_strand_id
1 'polypeptide(L)'
;MAHKKLVTLKEVSAIAARARKSRKRVVTTNGCFDILHIGHARNLAYARSLGDMLIVGINSDASVRRLKGRGRPLVSARERAEMLAALEAVDYVFVFAGATPMPWILRIRPDIHVKGGDRALAPQHAGRARGRLLESDAVEEAGGRVALFPHTGHSTSALVRKLRRR
;
A
#
# COMPACT_ATOMS: atom_id res chain seq x y z
N MET A 1 -11.96 -17.72 -4.44
CA MET A 1 -11.03 -17.50 -3.29
C MET A 1 -10.64 -16.05 -3.06
N ALA A 2 -10.52 -15.19 -4.09
CA ALA A 2 -10.16 -13.77 -3.94
C ALA A 2 -11.10 -12.97 -3.01
N HIS A 3 -12.41 -13.19 -3.07
CA HIS A 3 -13.38 -12.49 -2.21
C HIS A 3 -13.12 -12.62 -0.70
N LYS A 4 -12.52 -13.71 -0.22
CA LYS A 4 -12.19 -13.88 1.20
C LYS A 4 -11.04 -12.98 1.68
N LYS A 5 -10.26 -12.44 0.75
CA LYS A 5 -9.15 -11.52 1.05
C LYS A 5 -9.58 -10.03 1.08
N LEU A 6 -10.78 -9.72 0.54
CA LEU A 6 -11.36 -8.37 0.57
C LEU A 6 -12.05 -8.15 1.92
N VAL A 7 -11.57 -7.19 2.68
CA VAL A 7 -12.02 -6.96 4.06
C VAL A 7 -12.19 -5.47 4.34
N THR A 8 -12.96 -5.14 5.35
CA THR A 8 -13.04 -3.78 5.88
C THR A 8 -11.84 -3.47 6.78
N LEU A 9 -11.61 -2.18 7.04
CA LEU A 9 -10.58 -1.76 8.00
C LEU A 9 -10.83 -2.34 9.41
N LYS A 10 -12.09 -2.49 9.83
CA LYS A 10 -12.45 -3.09 11.12
C LYS A 10 -12.03 -4.56 11.18
N GLU A 11 -12.36 -5.32 10.15
CA GLU A 11 -12.02 -6.75 10.04
C GLU A 11 -10.52 -6.97 9.99
N VAL A 12 -9.80 -6.25 9.11
CA VAL A 12 -8.35 -6.42 8.98
C VAL A 12 -7.60 -6.02 10.25
N SER A 13 -8.10 -5.03 11.01
CA SER A 13 -7.52 -4.67 12.30
C SER A 13 -7.66 -5.81 13.33
N ALA A 14 -8.82 -6.46 13.35
CA ALA A 14 -9.03 -7.64 14.22
C ALA A 14 -8.16 -8.84 13.79
N ILE A 15 -8.01 -9.05 12.47
CA ILE A 15 -7.13 -10.09 11.90
C ILE A 15 -5.68 -9.83 12.31
N ALA A 16 -5.19 -8.61 12.14
CA ALA A 16 -3.83 -8.23 12.53
C ALA A 16 -3.58 -8.40 14.04
N ALA A 17 -4.56 -8.03 14.87
CA ALA A 17 -4.47 -8.24 16.33
C ALA A 17 -4.37 -9.72 16.69
N ARG A 18 -5.14 -10.61 16.04
CA ARG A 18 -5.04 -12.07 16.24
C ARG A 18 -3.69 -12.62 15.76
N ALA A 19 -3.22 -12.16 14.60
CA ALA A 19 -1.91 -12.56 14.06
C ALA A 19 -0.78 -12.26 15.06
N ARG A 20 -0.75 -11.05 15.63
CA ARG A 20 0.25 -10.67 16.66
C ARG A 20 0.16 -11.53 17.93
N LYS A 21 -1.05 -11.85 18.39
CA LYS A 21 -1.21 -12.80 19.54
C LYS A 21 -0.59 -14.15 19.25
N SER A 22 -0.60 -14.58 17.98
CA SER A 22 0.04 -15.81 17.50
C SER A 22 1.51 -15.61 17.08
N ARG A 23 2.14 -14.50 17.47
CA ARG A 23 3.54 -14.11 17.15
C ARG A 23 3.84 -14.07 15.65
N LYS A 24 2.82 -13.88 14.82
CA LYS A 24 2.98 -13.67 13.38
C LYS A 24 3.33 -12.23 13.08
N ARG A 25 4.32 -12.03 12.21
CA ARG A 25 4.76 -10.72 11.75
C ARG A 25 3.81 -10.19 10.69
N VAL A 26 3.18 -9.05 10.98
CA VAL A 26 2.24 -8.36 10.09
C VAL A 26 2.97 -7.30 9.28
N VAL A 27 2.93 -7.44 7.96
CA VAL A 27 3.49 -6.47 7.01
C VAL A 27 2.35 -5.71 6.35
N THR A 28 2.53 -4.40 6.16
CA THR A 28 1.59 -3.58 5.41
C THR A 28 2.27 -2.83 4.28
N THR A 29 1.52 -2.51 3.25
CA THR A 29 1.88 -1.53 2.22
C THR A 29 0.63 -0.80 1.76
N ASN A 30 0.79 0.36 1.09
CA ASN A 30 -0.33 1.07 0.52
C ASN A 30 -0.01 1.73 -0.81
N GLY A 31 -1.06 2.00 -1.58
CA GLY A 31 -0.92 2.70 -2.85
C GLY A 31 -2.23 2.86 -3.61
N CYS A 32 -2.16 3.55 -4.75
CA CYS A 32 -3.30 3.68 -5.65
C CYS A 32 -3.54 2.40 -6.45
N PHE A 33 -2.49 1.73 -6.91
CA PHE A 33 -2.53 0.50 -7.73
C PHE A 33 -3.51 0.62 -8.92
N ASP A 34 -3.47 1.77 -9.62
CA ASP A 34 -4.44 2.11 -10.65
C ASP A 34 -4.37 1.16 -11.87
N ILE A 35 -3.16 0.96 -12.41
CA ILE A 35 -2.86 -0.11 -13.37
C ILE A 35 -1.72 -0.93 -12.79
N LEU A 36 -1.95 -2.22 -12.58
CA LEU A 36 -0.90 -3.11 -12.10
C LEU A 36 0.19 -3.29 -13.15
N HIS A 37 1.42 -3.30 -12.68
CA HIS A 37 2.61 -3.56 -13.49
C HIS A 37 3.66 -4.34 -12.66
N ILE A 38 4.69 -4.83 -13.32
CA ILE A 38 5.72 -5.67 -12.69
C ILE A 38 6.35 -5.02 -11.45
N GLY A 39 6.50 -3.70 -11.42
CA GLY A 39 7.00 -2.98 -10.24
C GLY A 39 6.10 -3.16 -9.01
N HIS A 40 4.77 -3.20 -9.18
CA HIS A 40 3.84 -3.52 -8.12
C HIS A 40 3.98 -4.97 -7.65
N ALA A 41 4.02 -5.92 -8.59
CA ALA A 41 4.18 -7.34 -8.26
C ALA A 41 5.47 -7.62 -7.46
N ARG A 42 6.60 -7.05 -7.89
CA ARG A 42 7.88 -7.16 -7.18
C ARG A 42 7.85 -6.54 -5.80
N ASN A 43 7.24 -5.36 -5.66
CA ASN A 43 7.07 -4.70 -4.35
C ASN A 43 6.23 -5.56 -3.40
N LEU A 44 5.11 -6.12 -3.87
CA LEU A 44 4.23 -6.96 -3.07
C LEU A 44 4.92 -8.27 -2.66
N ALA A 45 5.65 -8.91 -3.58
CA ALA A 45 6.43 -10.10 -3.27
C ALA A 45 7.52 -9.80 -2.22
N TYR A 46 8.24 -8.69 -2.37
CA TYR A 46 9.21 -8.23 -1.37
C TYR A 46 8.54 -7.96 -0.03
N ALA A 47 7.43 -7.23 -0.01
CA ALA A 47 6.70 -6.96 1.23
C ALA A 47 6.28 -8.26 1.93
N ARG A 48 5.75 -9.23 1.17
CA ARG A 48 5.34 -10.55 1.71
C ARG A 48 6.51 -11.33 2.29
N SER A 49 7.70 -11.24 1.70
CA SER A 49 8.90 -11.93 2.20
C SER A 49 9.42 -11.41 3.55
N LEU A 50 8.97 -10.23 3.98
CA LEU A 50 9.40 -9.63 5.25
C LEU A 50 8.60 -10.11 6.48
N GLY A 51 7.52 -10.88 6.27
CA GLY A 51 6.69 -11.36 7.38
C GLY A 51 5.73 -12.49 6.99
N ASP A 52 4.84 -12.81 7.91
CA ASP A 52 3.92 -13.95 7.79
C ASP A 52 2.58 -13.58 7.13
N MET A 53 2.27 -12.27 7.06
CA MET A 53 1.01 -11.77 6.52
C MET A 53 1.23 -10.41 5.86
N LEU A 54 0.77 -10.25 4.61
CA LEU A 54 0.76 -8.98 3.89
C LEU A 54 -0.65 -8.43 3.78
N ILE A 55 -0.85 -7.23 4.33
CA ILE A 55 -2.07 -6.45 4.24
C ILE A 55 -1.83 -5.26 3.32
N VAL A 56 -2.67 -5.09 2.30
CA VAL A 56 -2.56 -4.00 1.32
C VAL A 56 -3.72 -3.02 1.50
N GLY A 57 -3.39 -1.77 1.85
CA GLY A 57 -4.34 -0.66 1.85
C GLY A 57 -4.37 0.04 0.50
N ILE A 58 -5.55 0.15 -0.13
CA ILE A 58 -5.70 0.89 -1.38
C ILE A 58 -6.50 2.18 -1.20
N ASN A 59 -6.07 3.23 -1.89
CA ASN A 59 -6.79 4.49 -1.91
C ASN A 59 -8.15 4.34 -2.60
N SER A 60 -9.22 4.88 -2.03
CA SER A 60 -10.52 5.01 -2.70
C SER A 60 -10.41 5.86 -3.98
N ASP A 61 -11.39 5.76 -4.88
CA ASP A 61 -11.38 6.55 -6.11
C ASP A 61 -11.36 8.06 -5.86
N ALA A 62 -12.08 8.52 -4.83
CA ALA A 62 -12.05 9.92 -4.42
C ALA A 62 -10.66 10.34 -3.92
N SER A 63 -9.99 9.48 -3.16
CA SER A 63 -8.60 9.72 -2.71
C SER A 63 -7.62 9.76 -3.87
N VAL A 64 -7.74 8.84 -4.84
CA VAL A 64 -6.89 8.84 -6.04
C VAL A 64 -7.09 10.09 -6.88
N ARG A 65 -8.33 10.56 -7.07
CA ARG A 65 -8.63 11.81 -7.79
C ARG A 65 -7.94 13.02 -7.15
N ARG A 66 -7.98 13.11 -5.81
CA ARG A 66 -7.28 14.19 -5.09
C ARG A 66 -5.77 14.13 -5.25
N LEU A 67 -5.18 12.93 -5.27
CA LEU A 67 -3.73 12.73 -5.34
C LEU A 67 -3.16 12.85 -6.76
N LYS A 68 -3.92 12.48 -7.80
CA LYS A 68 -3.42 12.34 -9.18
C LYS A 68 -4.17 13.17 -10.21
N GLY A 69 -5.18 13.92 -9.79
CA GLY A 69 -5.95 14.82 -10.66
C GLY A 69 -7.14 14.15 -11.36
N ARG A 70 -7.86 14.98 -12.16
CA ARG A 70 -9.00 14.53 -12.96
C ARG A 70 -8.58 13.47 -13.98
N GLY A 71 -9.45 12.49 -14.26
CA GLY A 71 -9.15 11.36 -15.14
C GLY A 71 -8.44 10.20 -14.44
N ARG A 72 -8.30 10.26 -13.13
CA ARG A 72 -7.79 9.15 -12.29
C ARG A 72 -8.78 8.83 -11.16
N PRO A 73 -8.86 7.54 -10.73
CA PRO A 73 -8.19 6.36 -11.30
C PRO A 73 -8.80 5.96 -12.64
N LEU A 74 -8.10 5.12 -13.42
CA LEU A 74 -8.61 4.48 -14.64
C LEU A 74 -9.42 3.24 -14.32
N VAL A 75 -9.08 2.57 -13.23
CA VAL A 75 -9.70 1.33 -12.74
C VAL A 75 -10.34 1.61 -11.39
N SER A 76 -11.60 1.20 -11.19
CA SER A 76 -12.34 1.43 -9.95
C SER A 76 -11.66 0.78 -8.73
N ALA A 77 -11.90 1.33 -7.53
CA ALA A 77 -11.34 0.77 -6.28
C ALA A 77 -11.71 -0.69 -6.09
N ARG A 78 -12.92 -1.08 -6.48
CA ARG A 78 -13.39 -2.46 -6.40
C ARG A 78 -12.53 -3.38 -7.27
N GLU A 79 -12.38 -3.06 -8.54
CA GLU A 79 -11.58 -3.87 -9.48
C GLU A 79 -10.11 -3.92 -9.09
N ARG A 80 -9.54 -2.78 -8.64
CA ARG A 80 -8.17 -2.73 -8.12
C ARG A 80 -7.98 -3.64 -6.91
N ALA A 81 -8.96 -3.67 -6.00
CA ALA A 81 -8.93 -4.55 -4.84
C ALA A 81 -9.02 -6.02 -5.23
N GLU A 82 -9.92 -6.36 -6.17
CA GLU A 82 -10.08 -7.73 -6.67
C GLU A 82 -8.79 -8.23 -7.35
N MET A 83 -8.16 -7.40 -8.18
CA MET A 83 -6.87 -7.72 -8.84
C MET A 83 -5.77 -7.99 -7.81
N LEU A 84 -5.64 -7.17 -6.77
CA LEU A 84 -4.65 -7.37 -5.71
C LEU A 84 -4.94 -8.63 -4.90
N ALA A 85 -6.21 -8.88 -4.59
CA ALA A 85 -6.63 -10.08 -3.86
C ALA A 85 -6.36 -11.39 -4.62
N ALA A 86 -6.29 -11.33 -5.96
CA ALA A 86 -5.93 -12.47 -6.80
C ALA A 86 -4.43 -12.81 -6.76
N LEU A 87 -3.58 -11.88 -6.29
CA LEU A 87 -2.14 -12.12 -6.18
C LEU A 87 -1.83 -13.04 -5.00
N GLU A 88 -0.95 -14.02 -5.20
CA GLU A 88 -0.53 -14.97 -4.18
C GLU A 88 0.13 -14.27 -2.98
N ALA A 89 0.98 -13.28 -3.26
CA ALA A 89 1.70 -12.52 -2.24
C ALA A 89 0.82 -11.70 -1.30
N VAL A 90 -0.48 -11.51 -1.60
CA VAL A 90 -1.39 -10.66 -0.83
C VAL A 90 -2.33 -11.52 -0.01
N ASP A 91 -2.36 -11.30 1.30
CA ASP A 91 -3.27 -12.01 2.20
C ASP A 91 -4.60 -11.26 2.38
N TYR A 92 -4.55 -9.92 2.54
CA TYR A 92 -5.75 -9.09 2.72
C TYR A 92 -5.62 -7.75 2.00
N VAL A 93 -6.76 -7.27 1.50
CA VAL A 93 -6.89 -5.95 0.86
C VAL A 93 -8.05 -5.21 1.49
N PHE A 94 -7.86 -3.93 1.79
CA PHE A 94 -8.93 -3.02 2.22
C PHE A 94 -8.83 -1.68 1.51
N VAL A 95 -9.97 -0.99 1.35
CA VAL A 95 -10.06 0.34 0.76
C VAL A 95 -10.12 1.39 1.86
N PHE A 96 -9.34 2.47 1.73
CA PHE A 96 -9.41 3.62 2.65
C PHE A 96 -9.61 4.93 1.89
N ALA A 97 -10.36 5.86 2.49
CA ALA A 97 -10.72 7.14 1.86
C ALA A 97 -9.82 8.31 2.27
N GLY A 98 -8.96 8.13 3.26
CA GLY A 98 -8.10 9.18 3.81
C GLY A 98 -7.06 9.72 2.82
N ALA A 99 -6.56 10.92 3.08
CA ALA A 99 -5.44 11.51 2.35
C ALA A 99 -4.11 10.83 2.69
N THR A 100 -4.00 10.30 3.90
CA THR A 100 -2.79 9.64 4.42
C THR A 100 -3.12 8.26 4.99
N PRO A 101 -2.15 7.35 5.07
CA PRO A 101 -2.32 6.03 5.67
C PRO A 101 -2.22 6.04 7.21
N MET A 102 -1.77 7.13 7.83
CA MET A 102 -1.47 7.21 9.26
C MET A 102 -2.59 6.69 10.18
N PRO A 103 -3.89 7.08 10.00
CA PRO A 103 -4.94 6.63 10.90
C PRO A 103 -5.13 5.11 10.94
N TRP A 104 -5.00 4.44 9.79
CA TRP A 104 -5.15 3.00 9.76
C TRP A 104 -3.85 2.26 10.12
N ILE A 105 -2.67 2.86 9.92
CA ILE A 105 -1.40 2.32 10.42
C ILE A 105 -1.46 2.21 11.94
N LEU A 106 -1.83 3.28 12.64
CA LEU A 106 -1.98 3.29 14.09
C LEU A 106 -3.00 2.26 14.58
N ARG A 107 -4.05 2.01 13.82
CA ARG A 107 -5.08 1.02 14.16
C ARG A 107 -4.66 -0.42 13.89
N ILE A 108 -4.00 -0.69 12.75
CA ILE A 108 -3.52 -2.03 12.37
C ILE A 108 -2.27 -2.41 13.18
N ARG A 109 -1.39 -1.43 13.47
CA ARG A 109 -0.12 -1.59 14.18
C ARG A 109 0.77 -2.64 13.51
N PRO A 110 1.22 -2.42 12.27
CA PRO A 110 2.08 -3.36 11.57
C PRO A 110 3.47 -3.44 12.20
N ASP A 111 4.11 -4.61 12.13
CA ASP A 111 5.52 -4.77 12.48
C ASP A 111 6.43 -4.11 11.43
N ILE A 112 6.01 -4.17 10.16
CA ILE A 112 6.73 -3.55 9.04
C ILE A 112 5.73 -2.88 8.10
N HIS A 113 6.04 -1.62 7.72
CA HIS A 113 5.35 -0.93 6.63
C HIS A 113 6.27 -0.75 5.44
N VAL A 114 5.90 -1.30 4.28
CA VAL A 114 6.73 -1.23 3.07
C VAL A 114 6.31 -0.08 2.17
N LYS A 115 7.29 0.70 1.71
CA LYS A 115 7.10 1.80 0.77
C LYS A 115 8.00 1.66 -0.45
N GLY A 116 7.50 2.02 -1.63
CA GLY A 116 8.34 2.15 -2.83
C GLY A 116 9.32 3.33 -2.68
N GLY A 117 10.60 3.10 -2.97
CA GLY A 117 11.72 4.01 -2.64
C GLY A 117 11.64 5.43 -3.22
N ASP A 118 11.06 5.63 -4.42
CA ASP A 118 10.92 6.95 -5.04
C ASP A 118 10.04 7.92 -4.26
N ARG A 119 9.16 7.41 -3.43
CA ARG A 119 8.26 8.25 -2.66
C ARG A 119 8.95 8.94 -1.50
N ALA A 120 10.13 8.49 -1.09
CA ALA A 120 10.97 9.20 -0.14
C ALA A 120 11.41 10.58 -0.66
N LEU A 121 11.44 10.75 -2.00
CA LEU A 121 11.82 11.99 -2.69
C LEU A 121 10.60 12.82 -3.14
N ALA A 122 9.38 12.37 -2.87
CA ALA A 122 8.18 13.08 -3.29
C ALA A 122 8.01 14.42 -2.55
N PRO A 123 7.44 15.47 -3.20
CA PRO A 123 7.31 16.80 -2.61
C PRO A 123 6.65 16.85 -1.23
N GLN A 124 5.70 15.95 -0.94
CA GLN A 124 5.04 15.85 0.36
C GLN A 124 5.99 15.44 1.49
N HIS A 125 7.19 14.97 1.19
CA HIS A 125 8.24 14.63 2.15
C HIS A 125 9.36 15.69 2.19
N ALA A 126 9.22 16.79 1.42
CA ALA A 126 10.17 17.89 1.44
C ALA A 126 10.30 18.48 2.85
N GLY A 127 11.55 18.77 3.25
CA GLY A 127 11.86 19.31 4.60
C GLY A 127 11.99 18.27 5.71
N ARG A 128 11.72 16.97 5.46
CA ARG A 128 12.01 15.91 6.41
C ARG A 128 13.46 15.42 6.29
N ALA A 129 13.99 14.87 7.37
CA ALA A 129 15.31 14.23 7.35
C ALA A 129 15.38 13.20 6.21
N ARG A 130 16.53 13.09 5.55
CA ARG A 130 16.72 12.18 4.40
C ARG A 130 16.27 10.77 4.76
N GLY A 131 15.34 10.22 3.98
CA GLY A 131 14.77 8.88 4.18
C GLY A 131 13.59 8.80 5.16
N ARG A 132 13.19 9.88 5.83
CA ARG A 132 12.03 9.89 6.73
C ARG A 132 10.75 10.14 5.94
N LEU A 133 9.89 9.15 5.86
CA LEU A 133 8.59 9.22 5.20
C LEU A 133 7.52 9.85 6.10
N LEU A 134 6.44 10.34 5.49
CA LEU A 134 5.31 10.88 6.24
C LEU A 134 4.71 9.86 7.22
N GLU A 135 4.73 8.59 6.83
CA GLU A 135 4.20 7.47 7.60
C GLU A 135 5.14 6.95 8.70
N SER A 136 6.42 7.34 8.69
CA SER A 136 7.42 6.80 9.62
C SER A 136 7.03 7.01 11.07
N ASP A 137 6.54 8.21 11.42
CA ASP A 137 6.17 8.54 12.78
C ASP A 137 5.02 7.64 13.28
N ALA A 138 4.00 7.43 12.46
CA ALA A 138 2.86 6.57 12.80
C ALA A 138 3.25 5.08 12.91
N VAL A 139 4.20 4.63 12.08
CA VAL A 139 4.70 3.24 12.13
C VAL A 139 5.53 3.02 13.38
N GLU A 140 6.42 3.95 13.73
CA GLU A 140 7.24 3.91 14.94
C GLU A 140 6.39 3.99 16.20
N GLU A 141 5.38 4.88 16.25
CA GLU A 141 4.41 4.98 17.34
C GLU A 141 3.61 3.67 17.51
N ALA A 142 3.30 3.00 16.39
CA ALA A 142 2.66 1.69 16.41
C ALA A 142 3.59 0.56 16.88
N GLY A 143 4.88 0.81 17.07
CA GLY A 143 5.89 -0.18 17.47
C GLY A 143 6.52 -0.95 16.31
N GLY A 144 6.31 -0.49 15.07
CA GLY A 144 6.86 -1.09 13.86
C GLY A 144 8.03 -0.31 13.26
N ARG A 145 8.45 -0.72 12.06
CA ARG A 145 9.48 -0.03 11.27
C ARG A 145 9.08 0.10 9.80
N VAL A 146 9.63 1.11 9.11
CA VAL A 146 9.46 1.26 7.66
C VAL A 146 10.58 0.50 6.93
N ALA A 147 10.21 -0.21 5.87
CA ALA A 147 11.13 -0.81 4.91
C ALA A 147 10.92 -0.19 3.53
N LEU A 148 12.01 0.13 2.84
CA LEU A 148 11.96 0.70 1.49
C LEU A 148 12.19 -0.39 0.46
N PHE A 149 11.32 -0.44 -0.55
CA PHE A 149 11.53 -1.24 -1.76
C PHE A 149 12.20 -0.37 -2.82
N PRO A 150 13.33 -0.81 -3.42
CA PRO A 150 14.03 -0.03 -4.45
C PRO A 150 13.14 0.26 -5.67
N HIS A 151 13.33 1.44 -6.27
CA HIS A 151 12.62 1.79 -7.50
C HIS A 151 13.01 0.88 -8.66
N THR A 152 12.01 0.42 -9.41
CA THR A 152 12.21 -0.53 -10.52
C THR A 152 12.09 0.10 -11.90
N GLY A 153 12.04 1.42 -12.02
CA GLY A 153 11.85 2.15 -13.29
C GLY A 153 10.41 2.07 -13.84
N HIS A 154 9.49 1.37 -13.16
CA HIS A 154 8.13 1.16 -13.63
C HIS A 154 7.13 2.02 -12.86
N SER A 155 6.26 2.77 -13.58
CA SER A 155 5.15 3.49 -12.97
C SER A 155 3.94 3.52 -13.89
N THR A 156 2.72 3.54 -13.32
CA THR A 156 1.47 3.72 -14.06
C THR A 156 1.49 4.98 -14.92
N SER A 157 2.06 6.09 -14.40
CA SER A 157 2.16 7.33 -15.15
C SER A 157 3.06 7.21 -16.37
N ALA A 158 4.15 6.45 -16.31
CA ALA A 158 5.02 6.17 -17.45
C ALA A 158 4.30 5.31 -18.49
N LEU A 159 3.54 4.29 -18.08
CA LEU A 159 2.74 3.47 -18.99
C LEU A 159 1.70 4.30 -19.74
N VAL A 160 0.94 5.15 -19.04
CA VAL A 160 -0.08 6.01 -19.66
C VAL A 160 0.54 7.01 -20.62
N ARG A 161 1.69 7.61 -20.29
CA ARG A 161 2.42 8.49 -21.23
C ARG A 161 2.86 7.76 -22.50
N LYS A 162 3.32 6.51 -22.37
CA LYS A 162 3.72 5.69 -23.54
C LYS A 162 2.54 5.38 -24.45
N LEU A 163 1.36 5.09 -23.89
CA LEU A 163 0.14 4.83 -24.66
C LEU A 163 -0.37 6.08 -25.39
N ARG A 164 -0.23 7.27 -24.81
CA ARG A 164 -0.68 8.54 -25.44
C ARG A 164 0.25 9.04 -26.55
N ARG A 165 1.44 8.49 -26.70
CA ARG A 165 2.42 8.85 -27.75
C ARG A 165 2.31 7.99 -28.99
N ARG A 166 1.43 6.99 -28.98
CA ARG A 166 1.07 6.15 -30.14
C ARG A 166 -0.24 6.63 -30.75
#